data_1c3c8d630feca88679f2d0a29b60a5c8
#
_entry.id   1c3c8d630feca88679f2d0a29b60a5c8
#
_cell.length_a   1.000
_cell.length_b   1.000
_cell.length_c   1.000
_cell.angle_alpha   90.00
_cell.angle_beta   90.00
_cell.angle_gamma   90.00
#
_symmetry.space_group_name_H-M   'P 1'
#
loop_
_entity.id
_entity.type
_entity.pdbx_description
1 polymer ?
#
loop_
_entity_poly.entity_id
_entity_poly.type
_entity_poly.pdbx_seq_one_letter_code
_entity_poly.pdbx_strand_id
1 'polypeptide(L)'
;MEFLALLLMLTTGADTRTLPAGVWGGPHARLTVRADGAALEFDCARGSVTGKIPLDTKGAFDVRGRYIPERGGPVRKGETQTGVPIRYRGTVRDTTLTLEPIGEDGAALGTYILTRGAAARLMKCR
;
A
#
# COMPACT_ATOMS: atom_id res chain seq x y z
N MET A 1 45.71 20.19 -11.50
CA MET A 1 45.08 20.14 -11.26
C MET A 1 43.92 19.75 -11.29
N GLU A 2 43.60 19.51 -11.26
CA GLU A 2 42.68 19.21 -11.24
C GLU A 2 41.68 18.68 -10.92
N PHE A 3 41.30 18.46 -10.77
CA PHE A 3 40.45 18.05 -10.44
C PHE A 3 39.42 17.78 -10.31
N LEU A 4 39.12 17.57 -10.34
CA LEU A 4 38.20 17.41 -10.20
C LEU A 4 37.27 16.94 -10.08
N ALA A 5 37.10 16.76 -10.20
CA ALA A 5 36.22 16.34 -10.17
C ALA A 5 35.29 15.92 -9.99
N LEU A 6 35.00 15.82 -9.96
CA LEU A 6 34.11 15.48 -9.81
C LEU A 6 33.17 15.01 -9.45
N LEU A 7 33.09 14.86 -9.32
CA LEU A 7 32.23 14.49 -9.03
C LEU A 7 31.26 14.21 -8.88
N LEU A 8 31.07 14.24 -9.07
CA LEU A 8 30.14 14.04 -9.11
C LEU A 8 29.24 13.57 -8.87
N MET A 9 29.03 13.41 -8.83
CA MET A 9 28.21 13.08 -8.75
C MET A 9 27.41 12.51 -8.39
N LEU A 10 27.32 12.43 -8.36
CA LEU A 10 26.60 11.96 -8.23
C LEU A 10 25.68 11.77 -7.87
N THR A 11 25.39 11.80 -7.77
CA THR A 11 24.46 11.72 -7.48
C THR A 11 23.58 11.36 -7.38
N THR A 12 23.45 11.28 -7.65
CA THR A 12 22.51 11.16 -7.70
C THR A 12 21.60 10.67 -7.07
N GLY A 13 21.57 10.81 -6.88
CA GLY A 13 20.74 10.23 -5.93
C GLY A 13 19.34 10.10 -6.25
N ALA A 14 19.07 9.82 -7.34
CA ALA A 14 17.72 9.48 -7.67
C ALA A 14 17.39 8.18 -6.98
N ASP A 15 17.19 8.28 -5.73
CA ASP A 15 16.78 7.16 -4.95
C ASP A 15 15.33 6.86 -5.20
N THR A 16 15.07 6.14 -6.25
CA THR A 16 13.75 5.62 -6.46
C THR A 16 13.60 4.35 -5.64
N ARG A 17 13.43 4.52 -4.36
CA ARG A 17 13.09 3.38 -3.54
C ARG A 17 11.62 3.07 -3.71
N THR A 18 11.32 1.79 -3.72
CA THR A 18 9.94 1.32 -3.76
C THR A 18 9.69 0.39 -2.59
N LEU A 19 8.43 0.25 -2.23
CA LEU A 19 8.05 -0.67 -1.18
C LEU A 19 8.48 -2.08 -1.59
N PRO A 20 9.26 -2.79 -0.76
CA PRO A 20 9.76 -4.11 -1.14
C PRO A 20 8.66 -5.13 -1.30
N ALA A 21 8.86 -6.06 -2.21
CA ALA A 21 7.94 -7.18 -2.40
C ALA A 21 7.89 -8.02 -1.13
N GLY A 22 6.72 -8.57 -0.86
CA GLY A 22 6.51 -9.40 0.30
C GLY A 22 5.14 -9.17 0.91
N VAL A 23 4.92 -9.82 2.04
CA VAL A 23 3.65 -9.75 2.76
C VAL A 23 3.84 -8.93 4.03
N TRP A 24 2.92 -7.99 4.23
CA TRP A 24 2.84 -7.18 5.44
C TRP A 24 1.51 -7.50 6.10
N GLY A 25 1.54 -7.99 7.32
CA GLY A 25 0.33 -8.40 8.01
C GLY A 25 0.21 -7.81 9.38
N GLY A 26 -1.02 -7.68 9.84
CA GLY A 26 -1.31 -7.19 11.16
C GLY A 26 -2.79 -7.33 11.47
N PRO A 27 -3.27 -6.67 12.53
CA PRO A 27 -4.67 -6.71 12.85
C PRO A 27 -5.50 -6.07 11.74
N HIS A 28 -6.46 -6.81 11.24
CA HIS A 28 -7.51 -6.32 10.32
C HIS A 28 -7.03 -5.96 8.92
N ALA A 29 -5.76 -6.23 8.57
CA ALA A 29 -5.29 -5.91 7.22
C ALA A 29 -4.09 -6.76 6.81
N ARG A 30 -4.00 -6.98 5.52
CA ARG A 30 -2.84 -7.62 4.89
C ARG A 30 -2.54 -6.88 3.59
N LEU A 31 -1.26 -6.60 3.39
CA LEU A 31 -0.77 -6.01 2.15
C LEU A 31 0.23 -6.96 1.54
N THR A 32 -0.04 -7.39 0.30
CA THR A 32 0.88 -8.24 -0.45
C THR A 32 1.45 -7.42 -1.59
N VAL A 33 2.75 -7.18 -1.55
CA VAL A 33 3.45 -6.37 -2.55
C VAL A 33 4.15 -7.29 -3.54
N ARG A 34 3.92 -7.04 -4.81
CA ARG A 34 4.54 -7.76 -5.91
C ARG A 34 5.29 -6.79 -6.80
N ALA A 35 6.02 -7.31 -7.79
CA ALA A 35 6.80 -6.48 -8.70
C ALA A 35 5.93 -5.49 -9.49
N ASP A 36 4.69 -5.86 -9.78
CA ASP A 36 3.81 -5.09 -10.66
C ASP A 36 2.64 -4.44 -9.93
N GLY A 37 2.61 -4.52 -8.60
CA GLY A 37 1.53 -3.90 -7.86
C GLY A 37 1.36 -4.50 -6.49
N ALA A 38 0.20 -4.25 -5.89
CA ALA A 38 -0.07 -4.74 -4.56
C ALA A 38 -1.54 -5.10 -4.42
N ALA A 39 -1.79 -6.08 -3.57
CA ALA A 39 -3.14 -6.48 -3.18
C ALA A 39 -3.32 -6.22 -1.71
N LEU A 40 -4.49 -5.70 -1.34
CA LEU A 40 -4.81 -5.40 0.04
C LEU A 40 -6.05 -6.17 0.44
N GLU A 41 -6.05 -6.64 1.68
CA GLU A 41 -7.22 -7.28 2.26
C GLU A 41 -7.51 -6.66 3.62
N PHE A 42 -8.76 -6.34 3.83
CA PHE A 42 -9.27 -5.82 5.11
C PHE A 42 -10.39 -6.72 5.59
N ASP A 43 -10.92 -6.46 6.77
CA ASP A 43 -12.01 -7.29 7.30
C ASP A 43 -13.21 -7.30 6.36
N CYS A 44 -13.61 -6.12 5.90
CA CYS A 44 -14.84 -5.98 5.10
C CYS A 44 -14.57 -5.30 3.77
N ALA A 45 -13.35 -5.45 3.23
CA ALA A 45 -13.00 -4.84 1.97
C ALA A 45 -11.71 -5.46 1.43
N ARG A 46 -11.47 -5.21 0.17
CA ARG A 46 -10.19 -5.53 -0.44
C ARG A 46 -9.79 -4.39 -1.36
N GLY A 47 -8.53 -4.36 -1.75
CA GLY A 47 -8.05 -3.30 -2.60
C GLY A 47 -6.90 -3.73 -3.47
N SER A 48 -6.51 -2.83 -4.34
CA SER A 48 -5.38 -3.08 -5.24
C SER A 48 -4.68 -1.77 -5.59
N VAL A 49 -3.40 -1.90 -5.89
CA VAL A 49 -2.58 -0.84 -6.44
C VAL A 49 -1.87 -1.41 -7.65
N THR A 50 -1.90 -0.71 -8.77
CA THR A 50 -1.20 -1.11 -9.97
C THR A 50 0.15 -0.42 -10.01
N GLY A 51 1.20 -1.18 -10.31
CA GLY A 51 2.54 -0.65 -10.38
C GLY A 51 3.23 -0.61 -9.04
N LYS A 52 4.46 -0.17 -9.06
CA LYS A 52 5.28 -0.10 -7.86
C LYS A 52 4.83 1.05 -6.97
N ILE A 53 5.06 0.90 -5.67
CA ILE A 53 4.72 1.92 -4.69
C ILE A 53 6.01 2.66 -4.34
N PRO A 54 6.19 3.89 -4.86
CA PRO A 54 7.42 4.63 -4.58
C PRO A 54 7.43 5.17 -3.16
N LEU A 55 8.59 5.14 -2.55
CA LEU A 55 8.81 5.68 -1.21
C LEU A 55 9.64 6.95 -1.32
N ASP A 56 9.28 7.96 -0.54
CA ASP A 56 10.12 9.15 -0.44
C ASP A 56 11.29 8.90 0.51
N THR A 57 12.09 9.93 0.75
CA THR A 57 13.29 9.80 1.59
C THR A 57 12.96 9.47 3.04
N LYS A 58 11.72 9.69 3.45
CA LYS A 58 11.28 9.40 4.83
C LYS A 58 10.53 8.09 4.91
N GLY A 59 10.43 7.35 3.81
CA GLY A 59 9.70 6.09 3.77
C GLY A 59 8.21 6.26 3.63
N ALA A 60 7.73 7.43 3.24
CA ALA A 60 6.31 7.68 3.06
C ALA A 60 5.88 7.41 1.63
N PHE A 61 4.64 7.02 1.48
CA PHE A 61 4.04 6.81 0.15
C PHE A 61 2.60 7.32 0.14
N ASP A 62 2.12 7.61 -1.07
CA ASP A 62 0.76 8.07 -1.29
C ASP A 62 0.43 7.70 -2.73
N VAL A 63 -0.33 6.64 -2.91
CA VAL A 63 -0.59 6.09 -4.23
C VAL A 63 -2.08 5.91 -4.45
N ARG A 64 -2.49 5.98 -5.69
CA ARG A 64 -3.87 5.72 -6.07
C ARG A 64 -4.08 4.23 -6.24
N GLY A 65 -5.28 3.79 -5.92
CA GLY A 65 -5.67 2.41 -6.07
C GLY A 65 -7.17 2.27 -6.11
N ARG A 66 -7.61 1.05 -5.87
CA ARG A 66 -9.03 0.73 -5.84
C ARG A 66 -9.38 0.11 -4.50
N TYR A 67 -10.61 0.34 -4.08
CA TYR A 67 -11.13 -0.15 -2.81
C TYR A 67 -12.48 -0.77 -3.08
N ILE A 68 -12.64 -2.03 -2.71
CA ILE A 68 -13.84 -2.79 -3.01
C ILE A 68 -14.46 -3.23 -1.70
N PRO A 69 -15.52 -2.55 -1.23
CA PRO A 69 -16.22 -3.02 -0.03
C PRO A 69 -16.80 -4.39 -0.28
N GLU A 70 -16.67 -5.25 0.72
CA GLU A 70 -17.22 -6.60 0.67
C GLU A 70 -18.43 -6.68 1.57
N ARG A 71 -19.49 -7.24 1.03
CA ARG A 71 -20.70 -7.48 1.81
C ARG A 71 -20.79 -8.97 2.13
N GLY A 72 -21.39 -9.27 3.23
CA GLY A 72 -21.71 -10.65 3.54
C GLY A 72 -22.79 -11.17 2.62
N GLY A 73 -22.84 -12.48 2.47
CA GLY A 73 -23.84 -13.14 1.68
C GLY A 73 -23.51 -13.25 0.21
N PRO A 74 -24.41 -13.84 -0.58
CA PRO A 74 -24.13 -14.07 -2.00
C PRO A 74 -24.17 -12.78 -2.81
N VAL A 75 -23.36 -12.75 -3.86
CA VAL A 75 -23.35 -11.67 -4.82
C VAL A 75 -24.55 -11.84 -5.75
N ARG A 76 -25.30 -10.76 -5.94
CA ARG A 76 -26.44 -10.80 -6.85
C ARG A 76 -25.97 -10.81 -8.30
N LYS A 77 -26.75 -11.48 -9.14
CA LYS A 77 -26.50 -11.47 -10.56
C LYS A 77 -26.55 -10.05 -11.09
N GLY A 78 -25.52 -9.65 -11.82
CA GLY A 78 -25.43 -8.30 -12.37
C GLY A 78 -24.75 -7.29 -11.48
N GLU A 79 -24.44 -7.62 -10.24
CA GLU A 79 -23.66 -6.73 -9.39
C GLU A 79 -22.23 -6.63 -9.90
N THR A 80 -21.72 -5.42 -9.96
CA THR A 80 -20.32 -5.21 -10.29
C THR A 80 -19.54 -4.96 -9.02
N GLN A 81 -18.36 -5.56 -8.92
CA GLN A 81 -17.47 -5.37 -7.79
C GLN A 81 -16.19 -4.68 -8.23
N THR A 82 -16.35 -3.63 -9.01
CA THR A 82 -15.19 -2.89 -9.50
C THR A 82 -14.60 -1.96 -8.44
N GLY A 83 -15.37 -1.66 -7.39
CA GLY A 83 -14.88 -0.80 -6.34
C GLY A 83 -14.84 0.66 -6.70
N VAL A 84 -14.22 1.43 -5.85
CA VAL A 84 -14.12 2.88 -6.00
C VAL A 84 -12.66 3.30 -5.99
N PRO A 85 -12.33 4.45 -6.60
CA PRO A 85 -10.99 5.01 -6.49
C PRO A 85 -10.68 5.38 -5.05
N ILE A 86 -9.44 5.21 -4.66
CA ILE A 86 -8.99 5.50 -3.31
C ILE A 86 -7.51 5.88 -3.36
N ARG A 87 -7.02 6.48 -2.31
CA ARG A 87 -5.59 6.66 -2.12
C ARG A 87 -5.15 5.83 -0.94
N TYR A 88 -4.01 5.19 -1.08
CA TYR A 88 -3.37 4.47 0.02
C TYR A 88 -2.16 5.27 0.44
N ARG A 89 -2.20 5.75 1.66
CA ARG A 89 -1.14 6.56 2.23
C ARG A 89 -0.51 5.79 3.37
N GLY A 90 0.80 5.89 3.51
CA GLY A 90 1.45 5.19 4.59
C GLY A 90 2.89 5.58 4.78
N THR A 91 3.50 4.97 5.78
CA THR A 91 4.88 5.19 6.12
C THR A 91 5.51 3.88 6.54
N VAL A 92 6.70 3.60 6.01
CA VAL A 92 7.47 2.42 6.38
C VAL A 92 8.62 2.85 7.26
N ARG A 93 8.78 2.15 8.37
CA ARG A 93 9.91 2.35 9.26
C ARG A 93 10.39 0.97 9.69
N ASP A 94 11.56 0.58 9.17
CA ASP A 94 12.11 -0.76 9.38
C ASP A 94 11.13 -1.83 8.88
N THR A 95 10.61 -2.66 9.76
CA THR A 95 9.67 -3.72 9.41
C THR A 95 8.22 -3.37 9.71
N THR A 96 7.96 -2.11 10.07
CA THR A 96 6.60 -1.67 10.41
C THR A 96 6.08 -0.72 9.33
N LEU A 97 4.87 -0.96 8.90
CA LEU A 97 4.20 -0.12 7.92
C LEU A 97 2.89 0.35 8.52
N THR A 98 2.69 1.67 8.53
CA THR A 98 1.42 2.27 8.93
C THR A 98 0.67 2.60 7.65
N LEU A 99 -0.55 2.12 7.52
CA LEU A 99 -1.33 2.23 6.29
C LEU A 99 -2.66 2.91 6.58
N GLU A 100 -3.00 3.89 5.76
CA GLU A 100 -4.28 4.57 5.83
C GLU A 100 -4.91 4.64 4.45
N PRO A 101 -6.02 3.93 4.21
CA PRO A 101 -6.82 4.18 3.02
C PRO A 101 -7.56 5.51 3.18
N ILE A 102 -7.47 6.35 2.15
CA ILE A 102 -8.07 7.68 2.17
C ILE A 102 -9.16 7.73 1.11
N GLY A 103 -10.39 7.93 1.52
CA GLY A 103 -11.51 8.02 0.61
C GLY A 103 -11.49 9.28 -0.23
N GLU A 104 -12.39 9.34 -1.19
CA GLU A 104 -12.45 10.48 -2.11
C GLU A 104 -12.78 11.79 -1.40
N ASP A 105 -13.46 11.71 -0.27
CA ASP A 105 -13.75 12.89 0.56
C ASP A 105 -12.56 13.34 1.41
N GLY A 106 -11.42 12.63 1.32
CA GLY A 106 -10.23 12.95 2.10
C GLY A 106 -10.19 12.35 3.48
N ALA A 107 -11.22 11.62 3.89
CA ALA A 107 -11.25 11.03 5.22
C ALA A 107 -10.56 9.67 5.21
N ALA A 108 -9.82 9.38 6.28
CA ALA A 108 -9.21 8.08 6.45
C ALA A 108 -10.27 7.04 6.81
N LEU A 109 -10.19 5.88 6.18
CA LEU A 109 -11.11 4.77 6.44
C LEU A 109 -10.58 3.85 7.54
N GLY A 110 -9.47 4.20 8.14
CA GLY A 110 -8.88 3.44 9.22
C GLY A 110 -7.38 3.60 9.21
N THR A 111 -6.75 3.14 10.26
CA THR A 111 -5.29 3.13 10.36
C THR A 111 -4.89 1.71 10.73
N TYR A 112 -3.97 1.14 9.96
CA TYR A 112 -3.56 -0.25 10.10
C TYR A 112 -2.06 -0.30 10.32
N ILE A 113 -1.64 -1.05 11.32
CA ILE A 113 -0.23 -1.23 11.62
C ILE A 113 0.16 -2.64 11.19
N LEU A 114 1.04 -2.73 10.21
CA LEU A 114 1.43 -3.99 9.61
C LEU A 114 2.90 -4.24 9.86
N THR A 115 3.26 -5.51 9.98
CA THR A 115 4.64 -5.94 10.17
C THR A 115 5.04 -6.83 9.00
N ARG A 116 6.20 -6.61 8.45
CA ARG A 116 6.69 -7.38 7.32
C ARG A 116 6.87 -8.83 7.73
N GLY A 117 6.32 -9.72 6.94
CA GLY A 117 6.41 -11.16 7.17
C GLY A 117 5.47 -11.70 8.22
N ALA A 118 4.69 -10.85 8.88
CA ALA A 118 3.75 -11.31 9.89
C ALA A 118 2.45 -11.78 9.25
N ALA A 119 1.79 -12.71 9.91
CA ALA A 119 0.48 -13.16 9.48
C ALA A 119 -0.57 -12.09 9.79
N ALA A 120 -1.52 -11.92 8.90
CA ALA A 120 -2.63 -11.01 9.11
C ALA A 120 -3.71 -11.70 9.95
N ARG A 121 -4.40 -10.89 10.75
CA ARG A 121 -5.55 -11.36 11.52
C ARG A 121 -6.77 -10.64 10.99
N LEU A 122 -7.45 -11.31 10.06
CA LEU A 122 -8.62 -10.76 9.41
C LEU A 122 -9.88 -11.38 10.00
N MET A 123 -10.92 -10.56 10.16
CA MET A 123 -12.23 -11.01 10.55
C MET A 123 -13.20 -10.68 9.43
N LYS A 124 -13.26 -11.56 8.44
CA LYS A 124 -14.03 -11.28 7.21
C LYS A 124 -15.51 -11.11 7.53
N CYS A 125 -16.11 -10.13 6.90
CA CYS A 125 -17.54 -9.90 7.00
C CYS A 125 -18.32 -11.04 6.34
N ARG A 126 -19.44 -11.42 6.94
CA ARG A 126 -20.28 -12.51 6.44
C ARG A 126 -21.68 -12.03 6.12
#